data_73c1bd413cc2f67f9535fe13bcf750a7
#
_entry.id   73c1bd413cc2f67f9535fe13bcf750a7
#
_cell.length_a   1.000
_cell.length_b   1.000
_cell.length_c   1.000
_cell.angle_alpha   90.00
_cell.angle_beta   90.00
_cell.angle_gamma   90.00
#
_symmetry.space_group_name_H-M   'P 1'
#
loop_
_entity.id
_entity.type
_entity.pdbx_description
1 polymer ?
#
loop_
_entity_poly.entity_id
_entity_poly.type
_entity_poly.pdbx_seq_one_letter_code
_entity_poly.pdbx_strand_id
1 'polypeptide(L)'
;MSNETKKQIAKAAPNRWLVFCILTFSGGIAFKLSSMKDMFYVPMQEFMGLSNTQIGAALSVYGIVQTIGLIAGIYICDIISKKYMIGGSLIGIGVVGFYIATFPGYYGFLLAFGVLAILGEVTYWPVLLKAIRLLGDEKTQGRMFGFLEMGRGVVDVIVASSALAVFRAMGEGAAALRGGFIFLSVVTMVAGVLCLIFVPHDEKCVGEDGKEVNKAEAAFSGMMQALKSVDIWAVSLNGFVVYCIYCGLTYFIPFLNKIYMLPATAVGMYGIVNQYGLKMIGGPVGGFMSDKVHKSAAKHIRVGFVVCIVAMAVFLMIPHEALGQKGMWMLGAVCTLTFGAIVFTMR
;
A
#
# COMPACT_ATOMS: atom_id res chain seq x y z
N MET A 1 -3.69 40.25 -9.40
CA MET A 1 -3.90 40.05 -7.96
C MET A 1 -2.87 40.88 -7.21
N SER A 2 -3.31 41.71 -6.26
CA SER A 2 -2.41 42.57 -5.48
C SER A 2 -1.56 41.74 -4.52
N ASN A 3 -0.36 42.22 -4.18
CA ASN A 3 0.55 41.56 -3.21
C ASN A 3 -0.08 41.37 -1.82
N GLU A 4 -1.08 42.19 -1.47
CA GLU A 4 -1.84 42.04 -0.22
C GLU A 4 -2.80 40.86 -0.24
N THR A 5 -3.46 40.58 -1.36
CA THR A 5 -4.33 39.43 -1.55
C THR A 5 -3.51 38.12 -1.47
N LYS A 6 -2.30 38.10 -2.05
CA LYS A 6 -1.36 36.96 -1.91
C LYS A 6 -0.89 36.74 -0.47
N LYS A 7 -0.66 37.83 0.28
CA LYS A 7 -0.27 37.76 1.70
C LYS A 7 -1.40 37.33 2.62
N GLN A 8 -2.65 37.69 2.33
CA GLN A 8 -3.83 37.27 3.11
C GLN A 8 -4.15 35.80 2.88
N ILE A 9 -4.02 35.30 1.63
CA ILE A 9 -4.19 33.88 1.29
C ILE A 9 -3.08 33.03 1.94
N ALA A 10 -1.83 33.50 1.96
CA ALA A 10 -0.71 32.83 2.61
C ALA A 10 -0.86 32.76 4.15
N LYS A 11 -1.66 33.65 4.77
CA LYS A 11 -1.88 33.69 6.22
C LYS A 11 -3.02 32.79 6.68
N ALA A 12 -3.90 32.36 5.77
CA ALA A 12 -5.04 31.47 6.03
C ALA A 12 -4.79 30.00 5.63
N ALA A 13 -3.68 29.69 4.95
CA ALA A 13 -3.34 28.32 4.58
C ALA A 13 -2.84 27.54 5.81
N PRO A 14 -3.40 26.37 6.12
CA PRO A 14 -2.85 25.51 7.16
C PRO A 14 -1.39 25.20 6.81
N ASN A 15 -0.54 25.07 7.86
CA ASN A 15 0.90 24.80 7.68
C ASN A 15 1.07 23.61 6.72
N ARG A 16 1.72 23.83 5.56
CA ARG A 16 1.86 22.82 4.50
C ARG A 16 2.48 21.50 5.00
N TRP A 17 3.34 21.59 6.00
CA TRP A 17 3.95 20.41 6.63
C TRP A 17 2.97 19.65 7.51
N LEU A 18 2.04 20.34 8.18
CA LEU A 18 0.98 19.68 8.93
C LEU A 18 0.06 18.90 7.99
N VAL A 19 -0.35 19.51 6.87
CA VAL A 19 -1.15 18.84 5.84
C VAL A 19 -0.39 17.64 5.26
N PHE A 20 0.90 17.80 4.98
CA PHE A 20 1.75 16.73 4.51
C PHE A 20 1.83 15.56 5.50
N CYS A 21 2.04 15.83 6.79
CA CYS A 21 2.07 14.80 7.83
C CYS A 21 0.73 14.05 7.94
N ILE A 22 -0.40 14.75 7.88
CA ILE A 22 -1.74 14.15 7.92
C ILE A 22 -1.98 13.29 6.68
N LEU A 23 -1.62 13.77 5.49
CA LEU A 23 -1.74 12.99 4.25
C LEU A 23 -0.82 11.76 4.27
N THR A 24 0.39 11.88 4.80
CA THR A 24 1.33 10.77 4.96
C THR A 24 0.80 9.74 5.93
N PHE A 25 0.27 10.18 7.08
CA PHE A 25 -0.38 9.32 8.06
C PHE A 25 -1.57 8.59 7.45
N SER A 26 -2.46 9.31 6.77
CA SER A 26 -3.59 8.70 6.07
C SER A 26 -3.16 7.70 5.00
N GLY A 27 -2.09 8.00 4.26
CA GLY A 27 -1.52 7.14 3.23
C GLY A 27 -0.95 5.82 3.76
N GLY A 28 -0.41 5.81 4.99
CA GLY A 28 0.05 4.59 5.66
C GLY A 28 -1.09 3.73 6.20
N ILE A 29 -2.27 4.32 6.46
CA ILE A 29 -3.40 3.59 7.06
C ILE A 29 -4.40 3.09 6.02
N ALA A 30 -4.62 3.83 4.93
CA ALA A 30 -5.68 3.61 3.97
C ALA A 30 -5.78 2.15 3.46
N PHE A 31 -4.65 1.48 3.32
CA PHE A 31 -4.57 0.13 2.77
C PHE A 31 -4.46 -0.98 3.83
N LYS A 32 -4.56 -0.66 5.13
CA LYS A 32 -4.38 -1.67 6.20
C LYS A 32 -5.47 -2.73 6.19
N LEU A 33 -6.71 -2.36 5.91
CA LEU A 33 -7.82 -3.32 5.83
C LEU A 33 -7.75 -4.21 4.59
N SER A 34 -7.27 -3.73 3.46
CA SER A 34 -7.02 -4.59 2.28
C SER A 34 -5.77 -5.47 2.43
N SER A 35 -4.82 -5.03 3.26
CA SER A 35 -3.57 -5.75 3.56
C SER A 35 -3.60 -6.50 4.90
N MET A 36 -4.77 -6.68 5.54
CA MET A 36 -4.88 -7.34 6.85
C MET A 36 -4.33 -8.76 6.87
N LYS A 37 -4.30 -9.44 5.72
CA LYS A 37 -3.69 -10.75 5.54
C LYS A 37 -2.18 -10.77 5.91
N ASP A 38 -1.49 -9.65 5.78
CA ASP A 38 -0.04 -9.61 6.06
C ASP A 38 0.27 -9.77 7.55
N MET A 39 -0.69 -9.45 8.43
CA MET A 39 -0.56 -9.60 9.87
C MET A 39 -1.48 -10.69 10.47
N PHE A 40 -2.63 -10.94 9.84
CA PHE A 40 -3.67 -11.84 10.38
C PHE A 40 -3.98 -13.03 9.46
N TYR A 41 -3.06 -13.45 8.59
CA TYR A 41 -3.32 -14.52 7.60
C TYR A 41 -3.81 -15.81 8.28
N VAL A 42 -3.06 -16.30 9.26
CA VAL A 42 -3.38 -17.52 9.99
C VAL A 42 -4.67 -17.37 10.82
N PRO A 43 -4.84 -16.30 11.62
CA PRO A 43 -6.12 -16.04 12.31
C PRO A 43 -7.33 -15.96 11.39
N MET A 44 -7.18 -15.38 10.18
CA MET A 44 -8.28 -15.34 9.20
C MET A 44 -8.67 -16.74 8.71
N GLN A 45 -7.70 -17.63 8.51
CA GLN A 45 -7.98 -19.02 8.15
C GLN A 45 -8.69 -19.75 9.29
N GLU A 46 -8.21 -19.58 10.51
CA GLU A 46 -8.69 -20.28 11.69
C GLU A 46 -10.08 -19.80 12.14
N PHE A 47 -10.29 -18.49 12.26
CA PHE A 47 -11.50 -17.92 12.86
C PHE A 47 -12.56 -17.47 11.86
N MET A 48 -12.18 -17.13 10.63
CA MET A 48 -13.13 -16.82 9.55
C MET A 48 -13.40 -18.02 8.65
N GLY A 49 -12.65 -19.12 8.81
CA GLY A 49 -12.80 -20.33 7.98
C GLY A 49 -12.41 -20.12 6.51
N LEU A 50 -11.57 -19.15 6.22
CA LEU A 50 -11.17 -18.82 4.84
C LEU A 50 -9.99 -19.69 4.39
N SER A 51 -10.13 -20.36 3.26
CA SER A 51 -9.02 -21.10 2.64
C SER A 51 -8.02 -20.14 1.97
N ASN A 52 -6.79 -20.64 1.68
CA ASN A 52 -5.80 -19.89 0.90
C ASN A 52 -6.35 -19.42 -0.45
N THR A 53 -7.12 -20.27 -1.12
CA THR A 53 -7.77 -19.97 -2.41
C THR A 53 -8.79 -18.85 -2.27
N GLN A 54 -9.57 -18.85 -1.19
CA GLN A 54 -10.59 -17.83 -0.94
C GLN A 54 -9.97 -16.46 -0.61
N ILE A 55 -8.88 -16.44 0.17
CA ILE A 55 -8.11 -15.20 0.43
C ILE A 55 -7.49 -14.71 -0.89
N GLY A 56 -6.91 -15.60 -1.68
CA GLY A 56 -6.37 -15.27 -3.00
C GLY A 56 -7.42 -14.73 -3.97
N ALA A 57 -8.63 -15.31 -3.98
CA ALA A 57 -9.74 -14.84 -4.79
C ALA A 57 -10.19 -13.42 -4.39
N ALA A 58 -10.23 -13.11 -3.09
CA ALA A 58 -10.54 -11.76 -2.63
C ALA A 58 -9.51 -10.73 -3.11
N LEU A 59 -8.22 -11.09 -3.08
CA LEU A 59 -7.15 -10.26 -3.64
C LEU A 59 -7.27 -10.09 -5.16
N SER A 60 -7.70 -11.14 -5.86
CA SER A 60 -7.96 -11.07 -7.31
C SER A 60 -9.11 -10.14 -7.63
N VAL A 61 -10.23 -10.21 -6.88
CA VAL A 61 -11.35 -9.26 -7.00
C VAL A 61 -10.87 -7.84 -6.76
N TYR A 62 -10.08 -7.62 -5.70
CA TYR A 62 -9.49 -6.32 -5.42
C TYR A 62 -8.68 -5.81 -6.61
N GLY A 63 -7.77 -6.62 -7.16
CA GLY A 63 -6.92 -6.25 -8.30
C GLY A 63 -7.70 -5.99 -9.60
N ILE A 64 -8.73 -6.77 -9.89
CA ILE A 64 -9.59 -6.57 -11.07
C ILE A 64 -10.36 -5.23 -10.94
N VAL A 65 -10.99 -5.01 -9.79
CA VAL A 65 -11.75 -3.78 -9.52
C VAL A 65 -10.83 -2.56 -9.55
N GLN A 66 -9.63 -2.65 -8.97
CA GLN A 66 -8.61 -1.61 -9.04
C GLN A 66 -8.24 -1.30 -10.49
N THR A 67 -7.93 -2.31 -11.31
CA THR A 67 -7.48 -2.13 -12.69
C THR A 67 -8.53 -1.44 -13.55
N ILE A 68 -9.77 -1.89 -13.47
CA ILE A 68 -10.90 -1.29 -14.20
C ILE A 68 -11.20 0.11 -13.63
N GLY A 69 -11.21 0.22 -12.32
CA GLY A 69 -11.59 1.43 -11.61
C GLY A 69 -10.60 2.58 -11.78
N LEU A 70 -9.30 2.32 -11.96
CA LEU A 70 -8.30 3.37 -12.20
C LEU A 70 -8.60 4.16 -13.48
N ILE A 71 -9.16 3.53 -14.52
CA ILE A 71 -9.57 4.21 -15.75
C ILE A 71 -10.70 5.20 -15.44
N ALA A 72 -11.71 4.79 -14.68
CA ALA A 72 -12.81 5.65 -14.26
C ALA A 72 -12.36 6.72 -13.24
N GLY A 73 -11.40 6.38 -12.37
CA GLY A 73 -10.85 7.25 -11.33
C GLY A 73 -10.26 8.56 -11.88
N ILE A 74 -9.66 8.51 -13.07
CA ILE A 74 -9.08 9.70 -13.74
C ILE A 74 -10.15 10.82 -13.89
N TYR A 75 -11.39 10.46 -14.22
CA TYR A 75 -12.48 11.40 -14.37
C TYR A 75 -13.05 11.88 -13.04
N ILE A 76 -13.26 10.94 -12.10
CA ILE A 76 -13.89 11.21 -10.80
C ILE A 76 -13.02 12.15 -9.95
N CYS A 77 -11.69 11.99 -10.01
CA CYS A 77 -10.73 12.78 -9.24
C CYS A 77 -10.68 14.27 -9.60
N ASP A 78 -11.20 14.68 -10.76
CA ASP A 78 -11.22 16.08 -11.20
C ASP A 78 -12.54 16.78 -10.90
N ILE A 79 -13.60 16.02 -10.61
CA ILE A 79 -14.96 16.55 -10.37
C ILE A 79 -15.15 16.89 -8.88
N ILE A 80 -14.69 16.04 -7.97
CA ILE A 80 -14.94 16.16 -6.55
C ILE A 80 -13.71 16.77 -5.84
N SER A 81 -13.94 17.63 -4.86
CA SER A 81 -12.86 18.22 -4.05
C SER A 81 -12.04 17.14 -3.34
N LYS A 82 -10.70 17.30 -3.39
CA LYS A 82 -9.72 16.39 -2.76
C LYS A 82 -10.02 16.12 -1.30
N LYS A 83 -10.41 17.15 -0.56
CA LYS A 83 -10.76 17.07 0.85
C LYS A 83 -11.85 16.01 1.11
N TYR A 84 -12.95 16.08 0.38
CA TYR A 84 -14.09 15.17 0.54
C TYR A 84 -13.80 13.79 -0.02
N MET A 85 -13.03 13.69 -1.10
CA MET A 85 -12.63 12.38 -1.64
C MET A 85 -11.71 11.64 -0.67
N ILE A 86 -10.64 12.26 -0.20
CA ILE A 86 -9.71 11.63 0.74
C ILE A 86 -10.42 11.25 2.03
N GLY A 87 -11.10 12.20 2.67
CA GLY A 87 -11.77 11.96 3.95
C GLY A 87 -12.93 11.00 3.85
N GLY A 88 -13.78 11.13 2.82
CA GLY A 88 -14.92 10.25 2.58
C GLY A 88 -14.49 8.81 2.27
N SER A 89 -13.45 8.63 1.44
CA SER A 89 -12.90 7.30 1.15
C SER A 89 -12.39 6.61 2.41
N LEU A 90 -11.64 7.32 3.28
CA LEU A 90 -11.12 6.75 4.52
C LEU A 90 -12.23 6.38 5.50
N ILE A 91 -13.26 7.21 5.63
CA ILE A 91 -14.43 6.89 6.44
C ILE A 91 -15.15 5.66 5.87
N GLY A 92 -15.35 5.60 4.55
CA GLY A 92 -15.93 4.44 3.88
C GLY A 92 -15.11 3.17 4.10
N ILE A 93 -13.78 3.23 3.97
CA ILE A 93 -12.87 2.11 4.26
C ILE A 93 -13.06 1.63 5.71
N GLY A 94 -13.15 2.55 6.68
CA GLY A 94 -13.41 2.21 8.07
C GLY A 94 -14.76 1.50 8.28
N VAL A 95 -15.83 1.97 7.60
CA VAL A 95 -17.16 1.31 7.64
C VAL A 95 -17.08 -0.11 7.10
N VAL A 96 -16.39 -0.31 5.96
CA VAL A 96 -16.17 -1.66 5.41
C VAL A 96 -15.37 -2.53 6.39
N GLY A 97 -14.42 -1.95 7.12
CA GLY A 97 -13.66 -2.68 8.14
C GLY A 97 -14.53 -3.15 9.32
N PHE A 98 -15.51 -2.36 9.76
CA PHE A 98 -16.51 -2.82 10.75
C PHE A 98 -17.36 -3.98 10.19
N TYR A 99 -17.73 -3.91 8.91
CA TYR A 99 -18.43 -5.02 8.26
C TYR A 99 -17.55 -6.30 8.23
N ILE A 100 -16.27 -6.20 7.90
CA ILE A 100 -15.34 -7.33 7.93
C ILE A 100 -15.20 -7.90 9.35
N ALA A 101 -15.23 -7.06 10.39
CA ALA A 101 -15.20 -7.48 11.79
C ALA A 101 -16.43 -8.32 12.22
N THR A 102 -17.52 -8.31 11.46
CA THR A 102 -18.65 -9.23 11.68
C THR A 102 -18.37 -10.66 11.24
N PHE A 103 -17.26 -10.91 10.54
CA PHE A 103 -16.89 -12.17 9.89
C PHE A 103 -17.92 -12.57 8.84
N PRO A 104 -18.11 -11.76 7.79
CA PRO A 104 -19.04 -12.09 6.73
C PRO A 104 -18.57 -13.37 6.05
N GLY A 105 -19.52 -14.16 5.56
CA GLY A 105 -19.20 -15.34 4.76
C GLY A 105 -18.38 -14.98 3.51
N TYR A 106 -17.88 -16.00 2.82
CA TYR A 106 -16.95 -15.84 1.68
C TYR A 106 -17.38 -14.78 0.65
N TYR A 107 -18.64 -14.78 0.21
CA TYR A 107 -19.14 -13.80 -0.76
C TYR A 107 -19.19 -12.37 -0.18
N GLY A 108 -19.54 -12.22 1.10
CA GLY A 108 -19.49 -10.94 1.79
C GLY A 108 -18.06 -10.40 1.91
N PHE A 109 -17.09 -11.29 2.12
CA PHE A 109 -15.68 -10.96 2.14
C PHE A 109 -15.18 -10.51 0.75
N LEU A 110 -15.57 -11.19 -0.33
CA LEU A 110 -15.29 -10.77 -1.71
C LEU A 110 -15.85 -9.38 -2.02
N LEU A 111 -17.12 -9.14 -1.64
CA LEU A 111 -17.77 -7.84 -1.82
C LEU A 111 -17.00 -6.73 -1.05
N ALA A 112 -16.64 -7.00 0.19
CA ALA A 112 -15.85 -6.05 1.01
C ALA A 112 -14.53 -5.67 0.32
N PHE A 113 -13.80 -6.64 -0.25
CA PHE A 113 -12.56 -6.38 -0.97
C PHE A 113 -12.77 -5.59 -2.26
N GLY A 114 -13.87 -5.84 -2.98
CA GLY A 114 -14.25 -5.03 -4.14
C GLY A 114 -14.52 -3.56 -3.76
N VAL A 115 -15.26 -3.33 -2.66
CA VAL A 115 -15.53 -1.97 -2.16
C VAL A 115 -14.25 -1.30 -1.65
N LEU A 116 -13.38 -2.04 -0.93
CA LEU A 116 -12.07 -1.51 -0.49
C LEU A 116 -11.20 -1.10 -1.67
N ALA A 117 -11.24 -1.81 -2.80
CA ALA A 117 -10.50 -1.44 -4.01
C ALA A 117 -11.02 -0.12 -4.60
N ILE A 118 -12.34 0.06 -4.67
CA ILE A 118 -12.94 1.33 -5.15
C ILE A 118 -12.52 2.49 -4.24
N LEU A 119 -12.70 2.33 -2.93
CA LEU A 119 -12.44 3.40 -1.97
C LEU A 119 -10.93 3.70 -1.84
N GLY A 120 -10.07 2.67 -1.83
CA GLY A 120 -8.63 2.83 -1.64
C GLY A 120 -7.89 3.24 -2.90
N GLU A 121 -8.07 2.47 -3.98
CA GLU A 121 -7.24 2.61 -5.18
C GLU A 121 -7.83 3.54 -6.23
N VAL A 122 -9.16 3.56 -6.35
CA VAL A 122 -9.82 4.38 -7.37
C VAL A 122 -10.08 5.80 -6.88
N THR A 123 -10.57 5.96 -5.65
CA THR A 123 -10.97 7.29 -5.15
C THR A 123 -9.91 7.93 -4.23
N TYR A 124 -9.24 7.17 -3.38
CA TYR A 124 -8.28 7.73 -2.42
C TYR A 124 -6.89 7.95 -3.02
N TRP A 125 -6.28 6.92 -3.62
CA TRP A 125 -4.87 6.93 -4.00
C TRP A 125 -4.51 8.01 -5.04
N PRO A 126 -5.21 8.16 -6.17
CA PRO A 126 -4.90 9.19 -7.16
C PRO A 126 -5.04 10.60 -6.59
N VAL A 127 -6.02 10.81 -5.72
CA VAL A 127 -6.28 12.11 -5.10
C VAL A 127 -5.22 12.44 -4.06
N LEU A 128 -4.73 11.44 -3.28
CA LEU A 128 -3.59 11.61 -2.39
C LEU A 128 -2.36 12.07 -3.16
N LEU A 129 -2.00 11.38 -4.25
CA LEU A 129 -0.83 11.74 -5.06
C LEU A 129 -0.96 13.17 -5.63
N LYS A 130 -2.16 13.55 -6.10
CA LYS A 130 -2.45 14.90 -6.57
C LYS A 130 -2.32 15.93 -5.43
N ALA A 131 -2.80 15.62 -4.23
CA ALA A 131 -2.68 16.48 -3.06
C ALA A 131 -1.22 16.71 -2.66
N ILE A 132 -0.41 15.65 -2.61
CA ILE A 132 1.04 15.72 -2.31
C ILE A 132 1.78 16.54 -3.39
N ARG A 133 1.45 16.31 -4.66
CA ARG A 133 2.05 17.07 -5.77
C ARG A 133 1.83 18.59 -5.64
N LEU A 134 0.66 19.00 -5.18
CA LEU A 134 0.32 20.41 -5.00
C LEU A 134 0.96 21.06 -3.76
N LEU A 135 1.45 20.27 -2.81
CA LEU A 135 2.20 20.75 -1.64
C LEU A 135 3.67 21.04 -1.97
N GLY A 136 4.22 20.47 -3.05
CA GLY A 136 5.61 20.64 -3.47
C GLY A 136 5.76 21.56 -4.68
N ASP A 137 6.92 22.21 -4.81
CA ASP A 137 7.34 22.90 -6.02
C ASP A 137 8.00 21.88 -6.98
N GLU A 138 8.11 22.18 -8.28
CA GLU A 138 8.71 21.27 -9.28
C GLU A 138 10.08 20.72 -8.87
N LYS A 139 10.91 21.54 -8.20
CA LYS A 139 12.24 21.16 -7.71
C LYS A 139 12.23 20.28 -6.47
N THR A 140 11.12 20.25 -5.73
CA THR A 140 11.00 19.52 -4.45
C THR A 140 10.09 18.32 -4.52
N GLN A 141 9.37 18.10 -5.63
CA GLN A 141 8.41 17.01 -5.79
C GLN A 141 9.00 15.63 -5.51
N GLY A 142 10.17 15.31 -6.08
CA GLY A 142 10.82 14.03 -5.85
C GLY A 142 11.10 13.76 -4.37
N ARG A 143 11.52 14.79 -3.62
CA ARG A 143 11.75 14.69 -2.16
C ARG A 143 10.43 14.51 -1.41
N MET A 144 9.35 15.20 -1.82
CA MET A 144 8.04 15.06 -1.18
C MET A 144 7.48 13.64 -1.34
N PHE A 145 7.60 13.05 -2.54
CA PHE A 145 7.19 11.66 -2.75
C PHE A 145 8.10 10.67 -2.00
N GLY A 146 9.40 10.91 -1.92
CA GLY A 146 10.31 10.10 -1.12
C GLY A 146 9.97 10.14 0.37
N PHE A 147 9.68 11.33 0.91
CA PHE A 147 9.23 11.48 2.30
C PHE A 147 7.85 10.89 2.54
N LEU A 148 6.94 10.96 1.56
CA LEU A 148 5.64 10.29 1.63
C LEU A 148 5.82 8.78 1.79
N GLU A 149 6.60 8.14 0.93
CA GLU A 149 6.80 6.68 0.96
C GLU A 149 7.52 6.23 2.25
N MET A 150 8.54 6.97 2.67
CA MET A 150 9.21 6.69 3.95
C MET A 150 8.24 6.83 5.14
N GLY A 151 7.52 7.93 5.20
CA GLY A 151 6.57 8.19 6.30
C GLY A 151 5.41 7.18 6.30
N ARG A 152 4.89 6.82 5.14
CA ARG A 152 3.90 5.73 5.01
C ARG A 152 4.46 4.41 5.56
N GLY A 153 5.71 4.06 5.23
CA GLY A 153 6.34 2.85 5.76
C GLY A 153 6.43 2.85 7.28
N VAL A 154 6.78 3.99 7.90
CA VAL A 154 6.79 4.14 9.37
C VAL A 154 5.40 3.94 9.95
N VAL A 155 4.40 4.63 9.41
CA VAL A 155 3.00 4.51 9.87
C VAL A 155 2.48 3.09 9.65
N ASP A 156 2.82 2.46 8.52
CA ASP A 156 2.49 1.07 8.21
C ASP A 156 2.95 0.13 9.32
N VAL A 157 4.22 0.22 9.74
CA VAL A 157 4.80 -0.62 10.80
C VAL A 157 4.12 -0.36 12.14
N ILE A 158 3.96 0.92 12.52
CA ILE A 158 3.36 1.29 13.81
C ILE A 158 1.93 0.77 13.91
N VAL A 159 1.09 1.05 12.92
CA VAL A 159 -0.33 0.69 12.95
C VAL A 159 -0.52 -0.84 12.87
N ALA A 160 0.24 -1.52 12.02
CA ALA A 160 0.17 -2.97 11.92
C ALA A 160 0.64 -3.67 13.21
N SER A 161 1.74 -3.19 13.81
CA SER A 161 2.23 -3.71 15.09
C SER A 161 1.24 -3.45 16.23
N SER A 162 0.59 -2.27 16.24
CA SER A 162 -0.44 -1.95 17.21
C SER A 162 -1.67 -2.85 17.07
N ALA A 163 -2.12 -3.13 15.84
CA ALA A 163 -3.23 -4.06 15.58
C ALA A 163 -2.91 -5.48 16.07
N LEU A 164 -1.67 -5.94 15.82
CA LEU A 164 -1.21 -7.23 16.32
C LEU A 164 -1.06 -7.26 17.84
N ALA A 165 -0.65 -6.15 18.46
CA ALA A 165 -0.60 -6.01 19.91
C ALA A 165 -2.01 -6.08 20.55
N VAL A 166 -3.00 -5.44 19.93
CA VAL A 166 -4.42 -5.56 20.35
C VAL A 166 -4.87 -7.02 20.26
N PHE A 167 -4.57 -7.72 19.17
CA PHE A 167 -4.90 -9.13 19.00
C PHE A 167 -4.30 -10.01 20.11
N ARG A 168 -3.02 -9.80 20.45
CA ARG A 168 -2.34 -10.52 21.56
C ARG A 168 -2.96 -10.21 22.90
N ALA A 169 -3.17 -8.93 23.19
CA ALA A 169 -3.70 -8.49 24.48
C ALA A 169 -5.12 -9.03 24.77
N MET A 170 -5.89 -9.31 23.70
CA MET A 170 -7.23 -9.89 23.79
C MET A 170 -7.24 -11.43 23.78
N GLY A 171 -6.09 -12.11 23.84
CA GLY A 171 -5.99 -13.55 23.97
C GLY A 171 -6.00 -14.36 22.66
N GLU A 172 -5.63 -13.74 21.52
CA GLU A 172 -5.37 -14.40 20.22
C GLU A 172 -6.52 -15.25 19.66
N GLY A 173 -7.78 -14.98 20.07
CA GLY A 173 -8.97 -15.72 19.64
C GLY A 173 -9.78 -14.97 18.58
N ALA A 174 -10.96 -15.50 18.24
CA ALA A 174 -11.88 -14.88 17.28
C ALA A 174 -12.32 -13.46 17.70
N ALA A 175 -12.57 -13.22 18.99
CA ALA A 175 -12.89 -11.91 19.53
C ALA A 175 -11.70 -10.95 19.38
N ALA A 176 -10.48 -11.44 19.58
CA ALA A 176 -9.26 -10.67 19.40
C ALA A 176 -9.04 -10.25 17.95
N LEU A 177 -9.33 -11.15 16.99
CA LEU A 177 -9.25 -10.82 15.55
C LEU A 177 -10.28 -9.73 15.18
N ARG A 178 -11.51 -9.82 15.70
CA ARG A 178 -12.50 -8.74 15.55
C ARG A 178 -12.00 -7.42 16.14
N GLY A 179 -11.40 -7.46 17.33
CA GLY A 179 -10.77 -6.30 17.97
C GLY A 179 -9.70 -5.67 17.10
N GLY A 180 -8.85 -6.46 16.47
CA GLY A 180 -7.84 -5.98 15.50
C GLY A 180 -8.46 -5.27 14.29
N PHE A 181 -9.52 -5.82 13.70
CA PHE A 181 -10.23 -5.18 12.58
C PHE A 181 -10.95 -3.89 13.01
N ILE A 182 -11.59 -3.90 14.18
CA ILE A 182 -12.23 -2.70 14.76
C ILE A 182 -11.18 -1.62 15.00
N PHE A 183 -10.03 -1.97 15.58
CA PHE A 183 -8.92 -1.02 15.78
C PHE A 183 -8.49 -0.37 14.47
N LEU A 184 -8.23 -1.17 13.43
CA LEU A 184 -7.85 -0.66 12.10
C LEU A 184 -8.94 0.24 11.51
N SER A 185 -10.21 -0.12 11.67
CA SER A 185 -11.36 0.65 11.19
C SER A 185 -11.44 2.02 11.87
N VAL A 186 -11.33 2.05 13.19
CA VAL A 186 -11.38 3.29 13.99
C VAL A 186 -10.21 4.21 13.60
N VAL A 187 -8.99 3.69 13.54
CA VAL A 187 -7.79 4.48 13.17
C VAL A 187 -7.94 5.04 11.75
N THR A 188 -8.49 4.27 10.81
CA THR A 188 -8.74 4.73 9.43
C THR A 188 -9.80 5.84 9.40
N MET A 189 -10.89 5.71 10.16
CA MET A 189 -11.92 6.75 10.25
C MET A 189 -11.38 8.04 10.90
N VAL A 190 -10.58 7.91 11.95
CA VAL A 190 -9.91 9.07 12.59
C VAL A 190 -9.02 9.78 11.58
N ALA A 191 -8.22 9.05 10.78
CA ALA A 191 -7.44 9.64 9.70
C ALA A 191 -8.33 10.36 8.67
N GLY A 192 -9.49 9.79 8.33
CA GLY A 192 -10.48 10.41 7.46
C GLY A 192 -11.01 11.74 7.99
N VAL A 193 -11.38 11.76 9.27
CA VAL A 193 -11.85 12.98 9.97
C VAL A 193 -10.74 14.05 9.99
N LEU A 194 -9.50 13.66 10.32
CA LEU A 194 -8.36 14.59 10.29
C LEU A 194 -8.15 15.18 8.89
N CYS A 195 -8.27 14.37 7.84
CA CYS A 195 -8.21 14.88 6.46
C CYS A 195 -9.36 15.84 6.14
N LEU A 196 -10.59 15.56 6.61
CA LEU A 196 -11.72 16.47 6.44
C LEU A 196 -11.54 17.81 7.17
N ILE A 197 -10.79 17.85 8.26
CA ILE A 197 -10.55 19.09 9.01
C ILE A 197 -9.40 19.88 8.39
N PHE A 198 -8.28 19.25 8.12
CA PHE A 198 -7.01 19.94 7.85
C PHE A 198 -6.65 20.03 6.36
N VAL A 199 -7.18 19.16 5.48
CA VAL A 199 -6.90 19.28 4.06
C VAL A 199 -7.68 20.48 3.49
N PRO A 200 -7.01 21.44 2.81
CA PRO A 200 -7.66 22.60 2.27
C PRO A 200 -8.65 22.22 1.15
N HIS A 201 -9.73 22.99 1.06
CA HIS A 201 -10.69 22.87 -0.04
C HIS A 201 -10.04 23.32 -1.35
N ASP A 202 -10.34 22.64 -2.46
CA ASP A 202 -9.82 23.03 -3.77
C ASP A 202 -10.44 24.35 -4.20
N GLU A 203 -9.60 25.37 -4.43
CA GLU A 203 -10.00 26.48 -5.29
C GLU A 203 -10.06 25.95 -6.74
N LYS A 204 -11.16 26.23 -7.43
CA LYS A 204 -11.31 25.87 -8.85
C LYS A 204 -10.11 26.42 -9.62
N CYS A 205 -9.27 25.54 -10.18
CA CYS A 205 -8.22 25.94 -11.09
C CYS A 205 -8.90 26.47 -12.36
N VAL A 206 -9.06 27.78 -12.47
CA VAL A 206 -9.35 28.45 -13.73
C VAL A 206 -8.05 28.43 -14.52
N GLY A 207 -8.04 27.82 -15.70
CA GLY A 207 -6.88 27.84 -16.62
C GLY A 207 -6.47 29.26 -16.95
N GLU A 208 -5.18 29.49 -17.22
CA GLU A 208 -4.63 30.82 -17.55
C GLU A 208 -5.35 31.51 -18.70
N ASP A 209 -6.09 30.79 -19.55
CA ASP A 209 -6.83 31.29 -20.72
C ASP A 209 -8.36 31.35 -20.53
N GLY A 210 -8.89 31.14 -19.32
CA GLY A 210 -10.35 31.21 -19.08
C GLY A 210 -11.19 30.16 -19.84
N LYS A 211 -10.56 29.23 -20.58
CA LYS A 211 -11.22 28.12 -21.26
C LYS A 211 -11.05 26.85 -20.43
N GLU A 212 -12.15 26.18 -20.15
CA GLU A 212 -12.14 24.81 -19.65
C GLU A 212 -11.49 23.91 -20.71
N VAL A 213 -10.18 23.64 -20.55
CA VAL A 213 -9.53 22.58 -21.34
C VAL A 213 -10.20 21.27 -20.91
N ASN A 214 -10.77 20.57 -21.87
CA ASN A 214 -11.39 19.28 -21.63
C ASN A 214 -10.29 18.29 -21.23
N LYS A 215 -9.95 18.31 -19.92
CA LYS A 215 -8.86 17.53 -19.31
C LYS A 215 -9.04 16.04 -19.57
N ALA A 216 -10.28 15.59 -19.74
CA ALA A 216 -10.63 14.22 -20.04
C ALA A 216 -10.15 13.82 -21.45
N GLU A 217 -10.29 14.67 -22.44
CA GLU A 217 -9.88 14.42 -23.82
C GLU A 217 -8.35 14.40 -23.94
N ALA A 218 -7.66 15.32 -23.27
CA ALA A 218 -6.20 15.33 -23.21
C ALA A 218 -5.63 14.08 -22.49
N ALA A 219 -6.25 13.67 -21.39
CA ALA A 219 -5.87 12.46 -20.66
C ALA A 219 -6.10 11.19 -21.50
N PHE A 220 -7.23 11.11 -22.20
CA PHE A 220 -7.55 9.98 -23.09
C PHE A 220 -6.59 9.90 -24.27
N SER A 221 -6.28 11.03 -24.90
CA SER A 221 -5.31 11.11 -25.99
C SER A 221 -3.91 10.68 -25.54
N GLY A 222 -3.46 11.14 -24.37
CA GLY A 222 -2.19 10.73 -23.77
C GLY A 222 -2.13 9.21 -23.46
N MET A 223 -3.22 8.66 -22.95
CA MET A 223 -3.34 7.21 -22.71
C MET A 223 -3.25 6.41 -24.03
N MET A 224 -3.95 6.86 -25.07
CA MET A 224 -3.90 6.20 -26.38
C MET A 224 -2.51 6.28 -27.04
N GLN A 225 -1.77 7.36 -26.82
CA GLN A 225 -0.37 7.47 -27.28
C GLN A 225 0.53 6.52 -26.48
N ALA A 226 0.36 6.42 -25.16
CA ALA A 226 1.10 5.51 -24.30
C ALA A 226 0.90 4.04 -24.72
N LEU A 227 -0.33 3.64 -25.03
CA LEU A 227 -0.65 2.28 -25.50
C LEU A 227 0.02 1.90 -26.84
N LYS A 228 0.41 2.88 -27.65
CA LYS A 228 1.11 2.66 -28.93
C LYS A 228 2.63 2.60 -28.78
N SER A 229 3.18 2.96 -27.63
CA SER A 229 4.64 3.01 -27.41
C SER A 229 5.16 1.67 -26.92
N VAL A 230 6.07 1.06 -27.69
CA VAL A 230 6.77 -0.20 -27.34
C VAL A 230 7.61 -0.02 -26.06
N ASP A 231 8.26 1.13 -25.89
CA ASP A 231 9.08 1.42 -24.72
C ASP A 231 8.24 1.45 -23.44
N ILE A 232 7.03 2.01 -23.49
CA ILE A 232 6.11 2.03 -22.37
C ILE A 232 5.67 0.60 -22.01
N TRP A 233 5.39 -0.24 -23.01
CA TRP A 233 5.06 -1.64 -22.77
C TRP A 233 6.23 -2.41 -22.14
N ALA A 234 7.45 -2.20 -22.60
CA ALA A 234 8.65 -2.84 -22.06
C ALA A 234 8.90 -2.46 -20.60
N VAL A 235 8.77 -1.18 -20.25
CA VAL A 235 8.89 -0.70 -18.87
C VAL A 235 7.76 -1.24 -18.01
N SER A 236 6.52 -1.22 -18.50
CA SER A 236 5.35 -1.74 -17.79
C SER A 236 5.45 -3.24 -17.52
N LEU A 237 5.95 -4.02 -18.47
CA LEU A 237 6.15 -5.46 -18.30
C LEU A 237 7.22 -5.75 -17.23
N ASN A 238 8.32 -5.00 -17.18
CA ASN A 238 9.31 -5.13 -16.11
C ASN A 238 8.68 -4.82 -14.74
N GLY A 239 7.92 -3.73 -14.63
CA GLY A 239 7.18 -3.39 -13.42
C GLY A 239 6.19 -4.48 -13.01
N PHE A 240 5.45 -5.03 -13.99
CA PHE A 240 4.51 -6.12 -13.76
C PHE A 240 5.19 -7.37 -13.16
N VAL A 241 6.32 -7.81 -13.73
CA VAL A 241 7.05 -8.99 -13.22
C VAL A 241 7.55 -8.76 -11.79
N VAL A 242 8.15 -7.59 -11.50
CA VAL A 242 8.57 -7.23 -10.13
C VAL A 242 7.38 -7.24 -9.17
N TYR A 243 6.24 -6.71 -9.62
CA TYR A 243 5.03 -6.64 -8.80
C TYR A 243 4.42 -8.03 -8.54
N CYS A 244 4.47 -8.94 -9.53
CA CYS A 244 4.04 -10.34 -9.34
C CYS A 244 4.85 -11.04 -8.24
N ILE A 245 6.19 -10.86 -8.24
CA ILE A 245 7.05 -11.43 -7.19
C ILE A 245 6.74 -10.78 -5.83
N TYR A 246 6.58 -9.46 -5.80
CA TYR A 246 6.21 -8.72 -4.59
C TYR A 246 4.88 -9.23 -3.99
N CYS A 247 3.85 -9.40 -4.80
CA CYS A 247 2.57 -9.96 -4.35
C CYS A 247 2.73 -11.39 -3.81
N GLY A 248 3.67 -12.16 -4.37
CA GLY A 248 4.00 -13.51 -3.91
C GLY A 248 4.59 -13.56 -2.50
N LEU A 249 5.24 -12.49 -2.02
CA LEU A 249 5.86 -12.44 -0.68
C LEU A 249 4.86 -12.74 0.46
N THR A 250 3.60 -12.42 0.27
CA THR A 250 2.55 -12.68 1.28
C THR A 250 2.38 -14.17 1.55
N TYR A 251 2.66 -15.04 0.56
CA TYR A 251 2.52 -16.49 0.72
C TYR A 251 3.64 -17.15 1.53
N PHE A 252 4.72 -16.43 1.83
CA PHE A 252 5.67 -16.89 2.83
C PHE A 252 5.06 -16.97 4.24
N ILE A 253 4.00 -16.21 4.52
CA ILE A 253 3.29 -16.23 5.80
C ILE A 253 2.73 -17.64 6.09
N PRO A 254 1.79 -18.19 5.28
CA PRO A 254 1.30 -19.55 5.50
C PRO A 254 2.36 -20.63 5.30
N PHE A 255 3.36 -20.40 4.44
CA PHE A 255 4.47 -21.31 4.23
C PHE A 255 5.31 -21.48 5.53
N LEU A 256 5.71 -20.37 6.16
CA LEU A 256 6.45 -20.41 7.42
C LEU A 256 5.65 -21.02 8.57
N ASN A 257 4.33 -20.78 8.60
CA ASN A 257 3.46 -21.38 9.60
C ASN A 257 3.31 -22.90 9.41
N LYS A 258 3.04 -23.38 8.19
CA LYS A 258 2.72 -24.79 7.91
C LYS A 258 3.94 -25.68 7.78
N ILE A 259 5.01 -25.20 7.14
CA ILE A 259 6.22 -25.99 6.87
C ILE A 259 7.25 -25.81 7.99
N TYR A 260 7.47 -24.56 8.41
CA TYR A 260 8.45 -24.23 9.44
C TYR A 260 7.86 -24.16 10.85
N MET A 261 6.55 -24.39 11.01
CA MET A 261 5.84 -24.47 12.29
C MET A 261 5.99 -23.22 13.16
N LEU A 262 6.11 -22.02 12.54
CA LEU A 262 6.14 -20.78 13.30
C LEU A 262 4.78 -20.49 13.94
N PRO A 263 4.73 -20.03 15.21
CA PRO A 263 3.49 -19.60 15.85
C PRO A 263 2.80 -18.47 15.10
N ALA A 264 1.47 -18.40 15.12
CA ALA A 264 0.66 -17.43 14.38
C ALA A 264 1.08 -15.97 14.61
N THR A 265 1.38 -15.60 15.86
CA THR A 265 1.84 -14.25 16.19
C THR A 265 3.26 -13.95 15.71
N ALA A 266 4.16 -14.93 15.72
CA ALA A 266 5.51 -14.76 15.15
C ALA A 266 5.43 -14.57 13.63
N VAL A 267 4.54 -15.31 12.97
CA VAL A 267 4.25 -15.17 11.54
C VAL A 267 3.61 -13.80 11.21
N GLY A 268 2.72 -13.30 12.08
CA GLY A 268 2.17 -11.95 11.94
C GLY A 268 3.25 -10.87 12.04
N MET A 269 4.18 -10.97 13.01
CA MET A 269 5.34 -10.07 13.10
C MET A 269 6.24 -10.17 11.87
N TYR A 270 6.52 -11.39 11.40
CA TYR A 270 7.24 -11.62 10.15
C TYR A 270 6.56 -10.89 8.98
N GLY A 271 5.24 -11.02 8.83
CA GLY A 271 4.47 -10.35 7.78
C GLY A 271 4.62 -8.82 7.82
N ILE A 272 4.58 -8.23 9.02
CA ILE A 272 4.80 -6.79 9.22
C ILE A 272 6.21 -6.38 8.76
N VAL A 273 7.23 -7.10 9.19
CA VAL A 273 8.62 -6.82 8.80
C VAL A 273 8.82 -7.00 7.30
N ASN A 274 8.31 -8.10 6.74
CA ASN A 274 8.45 -8.44 5.33
C ASN A 274 7.75 -7.45 4.41
N GLN A 275 6.52 -7.02 4.74
CA GLN A 275 5.72 -6.17 3.85
C GLN A 275 5.92 -4.67 4.09
N TYR A 276 6.18 -4.27 5.34
CA TYR A 276 6.25 -2.85 5.71
C TYR A 276 7.64 -2.41 6.14
N GLY A 277 8.34 -3.23 6.94
CA GLY A 277 9.69 -2.91 7.40
C GLY A 277 10.69 -2.87 6.26
N LEU A 278 10.68 -3.87 5.39
CA LEU A 278 11.59 -3.92 4.23
C LEU A 278 11.30 -2.81 3.22
N LYS A 279 10.07 -2.35 3.11
CA LYS A 279 9.67 -1.22 2.25
C LYS A 279 10.37 0.08 2.65
N MET A 280 10.55 0.32 3.96
CA MET A 280 11.23 1.53 4.45
C MET A 280 12.69 1.61 4.00
N ILE A 281 13.37 0.47 3.93
CA ILE A 281 14.80 0.37 3.63
C ILE A 281 15.02 0.10 2.14
N GLY A 282 14.19 -0.74 1.54
CA GLY A 282 14.35 -1.22 0.17
C GLY A 282 14.37 -0.11 -0.88
N GLY A 283 13.49 0.87 -0.78
CA GLY A 283 13.43 1.99 -1.70
C GLY A 283 14.72 2.83 -1.75
N PRO A 284 15.18 3.38 -0.61
CA PRO A 284 16.45 4.12 -0.55
C PRO A 284 17.66 3.29 -0.98
N VAL A 285 17.74 2.03 -0.55
CA VAL A 285 18.85 1.12 -0.94
C VAL A 285 18.79 0.82 -2.43
N GLY A 286 17.61 0.52 -2.96
CA GLY A 286 17.41 0.26 -4.40
C GLY A 286 17.78 1.45 -5.27
N GLY A 287 17.36 2.65 -4.88
CA GLY A 287 17.76 3.89 -5.57
C GLY A 287 19.28 4.09 -5.54
N PHE A 288 19.92 3.93 -4.39
CA PHE A 288 21.38 4.02 -4.30
C PHE A 288 22.09 2.98 -5.16
N MET A 289 21.64 1.72 -5.12
CA MET A 289 22.23 0.64 -5.92
C MET A 289 22.04 0.88 -7.43
N SER A 290 20.84 1.32 -7.82
CA SER A 290 20.54 1.66 -9.21
C SER A 290 21.44 2.78 -9.72
N ASP A 291 21.57 3.88 -8.98
CA ASP A 291 22.26 5.09 -9.41
C ASP A 291 23.79 5.01 -9.28
N LYS A 292 24.30 4.47 -8.18
CA LYS A 292 25.73 4.50 -7.86
C LYS A 292 26.45 3.20 -8.22
N VAL A 293 25.82 2.03 -7.99
CA VAL A 293 26.47 0.73 -8.20
C VAL A 293 26.26 0.24 -9.64
N HIS A 294 25.02 0.10 -10.04
CA HIS A 294 24.69 -0.46 -11.35
C HIS A 294 24.66 0.59 -12.47
N LYS A 295 24.49 1.88 -12.12
CA LYS A 295 24.36 3.02 -13.05
C LYS A 295 23.25 2.83 -14.10
N SER A 296 22.27 1.98 -13.79
CA SER A 296 21.13 1.67 -14.67
C SER A 296 20.06 0.92 -13.89
N ALA A 297 18.82 1.40 -13.89
CA ALA A 297 17.69 0.74 -13.27
C ALA A 297 17.42 -0.64 -13.90
N ALA A 298 17.50 -0.75 -15.23
CA ALA A 298 17.31 -2.03 -15.93
C ALA A 298 18.36 -3.08 -15.54
N LYS A 299 19.62 -2.66 -15.38
CA LYS A 299 20.69 -3.56 -14.93
C LYS A 299 20.47 -3.99 -13.47
N HIS A 300 20.05 -3.06 -12.60
CA HIS A 300 19.74 -3.36 -11.21
C HIS A 300 18.62 -4.40 -11.09
N ILE A 301 17.52 -4.23 -11.82
CA ILE A 301 16.40 -5.19 -11.84
C ILE A 301 16.85 -6.56 -12.33
N ARG A 302 17.64 -6.65 -13.42
CA ARG A 302 18.14 -7.93 -13.93
C ARG A 302 19.02 -8.66 -12.91
N VAL A 303 19.94 -7.95 -12.27
CA VAL A 303 20.78 -8.51 -11.21
C VAL A 303 19.93 -8.98 -10.04
N GLY A 304 18.95 -8.17 -9.62
CA GLY A 304 18.01 -8.53 -8.57
C GLY A 304 17.25 -9.84 -8.87
N PHE A 305 16.75 -10.02 -10.09
CA PHE A 305 16.09 -11.27 -10.49
C PHE A 305 17.03 -12.48 -10.39
N VAL A 306 18.27 -12.38 -10.90
CA VAL A 306 19.24 -13.48 -10.82
C VAL A 306 19.53 -13.83 -9.36
N VAL A 307 19.73 -12.82 -8.50
CA VAL A 307 19.99 -13.03 -7.06
C VAL A 307 18.78 -13.65 -6.38
N CYS A 308 17.55 -13.22 -6.73
CA CYS A 308 16.33 -13.84 -6.22
C CYS A 308 16.21 -15.32 -6.59
N ILE A 309 16.49 -15.67 -7.84
CA ILE A 309 16.43 -17.06 -8.32
C ILE A 309 17.46 -17.91 -7.57
N VAL A 310 18.72 -17.45 -7.48
CA VAL A 310 19.79 -18.16 -6.77
C VAL A 310 19.46 -18.29 -5.29
N ALA A 311 19.02 -17.22 -4.63
CA ALA A 311 18.66 -17.25 -3.22
C ALA A 311 17.52 -18.25 -2.94
N MET A 312 16.50 -18.29 -3.80
CA MET A 312 15.40 -19.23 -3.66
C MET A 312 15.85 -20.68 -3.91
N ALA A 313 16.68 -20.92 -4.95
CA ALA A 313 17.22 -22.24 -5.22
C ALA A 313 18.07 -22.76 -4.06
N VAL A 314 18.95 -21.93 -3.50
CA VAL A 314 19.77 -22.30 -2.32
C VAL A 314 18.85 -22.59 -1.12
N PHE A 315 17.84 -21.75 -0.86
CA PHE A 315 16.90 -21.96 0.23
C PHE A 315 16.17 -23.30 0.13
N LEU A 316 15.72 -23.69 -1.05
CA LEU A 316 15.03 -24.95 -1.30
C LEU A 316 15.95 -26.19 -1.18
N MET A 317 17.27 -26.01 -1.34
CA MET A 317 18.25 -27.10 -1.24
C MET A 317 18.68 -27.37 0.21
N ILE A 318 18.40 -26.47 1.16
CA ILE A 318 18.79 -26.65 2.56
C ILE A 318 17.81 -27.64 3.24
N PRO A 319 18.29 -28.78 3.78
CA PRO A 319 17.44 -29.75 4.47
C PRO A 319 16.97 -29.18 5.80
N HIS A 320 15.79 -28.58 5.82
CA HIS A 320 15.23 -27.93 7.00
C HIS A 320 14.88 -28.93 8.12
N GLU A 321 14.58 -30.20 7.78
CA GLU A 321 14.23 -31.25 8.73
C GLU A 321 15.40 -31.64 9.64
N ALA A 322 16.65 -31.45 9.17
CA ALA A 322 17.85 -31.71 9.94
C ALA A 322 18.14 -30.67 11.03
N LEU A 323 17.45 -29.52 10.98
CA LEU A 323 17.61 -28.44 11.92
C LEU A 323 16.58 -28.58 13.05
N GLY A 324 16.96 -28.42 14.28
CA GLY A 324 16.00 -28.36 15.39
C GLY A 324 15.01 -27.20 15.18
N GLN A 325 13.86 -27.23 15.88
CA GLN A 325 12.75 -26.27 15.69
C GLN A 325 13.19 -24.81 15.61
N LYS A 326 14.10 -24.37 16.50
CA LYS A 326 14.63 -22.98 16.45
C LYS A 326 15.46 -22.70 15.21
N GLY A 327 16.25 -23.68 14.74
CA GLY A 327 17.04 -23.57 13.53
C GLY A 327 16.16 -23.44 12.28
N MET A 328 15.08 -24.23 12.20
CA MET A 328 14.09 -24.11 11.13
C MET A 328 13.45 -22.72 11.09
N TRP A 329 13.03 -22.18 12.25
CA TRP A 329 12.44 -20.85 12.33
C TRP A 329 13.40 -19.76 11.83
N MET A 330 14.65 -19.80 12.29
CA MET A 330 15.68 -18.86 11.87
C MET A 330 15.96 -18.95 10.38
N LEU A 331 16.16 -20.18 9.86
CA LEU A 331 16.42 -20.38 8.44
C LEU A 331 15.27 -19.84 7.58
N GLY A 332 14.04 -20.26 7.87
CA GLY A 332 12.86 -19.84 7.12
C GLY A 332 12.68 -18.32 7.12
N ALA A 333 12.75 -17.69 8.30
CA ALA A 333 12.58 -16.25 8.41
C ALA A 333 13.71 -15.47 7.73
N VAL A 334 14.97 -15.81 7.97
CA VAL A 334 16.14 -15.10 7.41
C VAL A 334 16.16 -15.21 5.88
N CYS A 335 15.99 -16.41 5.31
CA CYS A 335 16.04 -16.58 3.86
C CYS A 335 14.89 -15.86 3.16
N THR A 336 13.68 -15.95 3.69
CA THR A 336 12.52 -15.29 3.08
C THR A 336 12.55 -13.77 3.25
N LEU A 337 13.05 -13.25 4.38
CA LEU A 337 13.28 -11.79 4.56
C LEU A 337 14.39 -11.29 3.64
N THR A 338 15.46 -12.04 3.44
CA THR A 338 16.53 -11.67 2.50
C THR A 338 15.98 -11.60 1.08
N PHE A 339 15.18 -12.59 0.68
CA PHE A 339 14.48 -12.57 -0.61
C PHE A 339 13.57 -11.34 -0.74
N GLY A 340 12.75 -11.07 0.26
CA GLY A 340 11.88 -9.89 0.32
C GLY A 340 12.67 -8.58 0.23
N ALA A 341 13.80 -8.46 0.94
CA ALA A 341 14.67 -7.29 0.88
C ALA A 341 15.17 -7.02 -0.55
N ILE A 342 15.61 -8.05 -1.28
CA ILE A 342 16.04 -7.93 -2.67
C ILE A 342 14.88 -7.44 -3.56
N VAL A 343 13.68 -8.02 -3.39
CA VAL A 343 12.49 -7.62 -4.14
C VAL A 343 12.15 -6.14 -3.92
N PHE A 344 12.25 -5.67 -2.67
CA PHE A 344 11.98 -4.25 -2.36
C PHE A 344 13.02 -3.29 -2.93
N THR A 345 14.27 -3.73 -3.19
CA THR A 345 15.26 -2.88 -3.87
C THR A 345 14.98 -2.74 -5.36
N MET A 346 14.25 -3.69 -5.96
CA MET A 346 13.88 -3.65 -7.38
C MET A 346 12.60 -2.86 -7.67
N ARG A 347 11.80 -2.63 -6.63
CA ARG A 347 10.52 -1.93 -6.70
C ARG A 347 10.70 -0.41 -6.64
#